data_491bdf4e410ca6dd9885a9def19ee9f6
#
_entry.id   491bdf4e410ca6dd9885a9def19ee9f6
#
_cell.length_a   1.000
_cell.length_b   1.000
_cell.length_c   1.000
_cell.angle_alpha   90.00
_cell.angle_beta   90.00
_cell.angle_gamma   90.00
#
_symmetry.space_group_name_H-M   'P 1'
#
loop_
_entity.id
_entity.type
_entity.pdbx_description
1 polymer ?
#
loop_
_entity_poly.entity_id
_entity_poly.type
_entity_poly.pdbx_seq_one_letter_code
_entity_poly.pdbx_strand_id
1 'polypeptide(L)'
;MAISLDIKSELPTAIKWTNEHTKQLPFSISQAMNASVSGRALPQAKQRNAFKALEGASKQYLDKPKPFTSKGFFATTAKKRNLQILIRPKDLGGDRNRYLSGNILGTTRAVKGYEVEFASLSKGDIARGTKFVPTRHMKKDRFGNVSQSNLVKIVNSVGNTGRTGSNIFIGKPRGGSRTPGVYRRERNQTLRALFLAVQPGQYPARFPAVRVIETSVTRSFGPYLRQALATNVAKEVRPQNRGSF
;
A
#
# COMPACT_ATOMS: atom_id res chain seq x y z
N MET A 1 19.38 -59.67 34.33
CA MET A 1 20.10 -58.66 33.52
C MET A 1 19.49 -57.31 33.85
N ALA A 2 20.12 -56.48 34.68
CA ALA A 2 19.60 -55.16 35.06
C ALA A 2 20.23 -54.12 34.08
N ILE A 3 19.41 -53.46 33.28
CA ILE A 3 19.86 -52.34 32.45
C ILE A 3 19.84 -51.10 33.35
N SER A 4 21.00 -50.69 33.82
CA SER A 4 21.16 -49.41 34.52
C SER A 4 21.31 -48.31 33.47
N LEU A 5 20.26 -47.51 33.27
CA LEU A 5 20.33 -46.29 32.47
C LEU A 5 21.00 -45.20 33.31
N ASP A 6 22.20 -44.81 32.99
CA ASP A 6 22.88 -43.71 33.66
C ASP A 6 22.35 -42.36 33.12
N ILE A 7 21.21 -41.91 33.61
CA ILE A 7 20.55 -40.65 33.20
C ILE A 7 21.37 -39.42 33.66
N LYS A 8 22.30 -39.58 34.57
CA LYS A 8 23.08 -38.47 35.14
C LYS A 8 24.06 -37.82 34.15
N SER A 9 24.54 -38.58 33.17
CA SER A 9 25.52 -38.04 32.19
C SER A 9 24.89 -37.14 31.12
N GLU A 10 23.59 -37.29 30.83
CA GLU A 10 22.91 -36.51 29.77
C GLU A 10 22.16 -35.29 30.30
N LEU A 11 21.84 -35.25 31.60
CA LEU A 11 21.08 -34.16 32.22
C LEU A 11 21.74 -32.77 32.04
N PRO A 12 23.05 -32.58 32.28
CA PRO A 12 23.73 -31.32 32.08
C PRO A 12 23.66 -30.85 30.62
N THR A 13 23.78 -31.76 29.69
CA THR A 13 23.69 -31.48 28.24
C THR A 13 22.26 -31.08 27.87
N ALA A 14 21.25 -31.77 28.38
CA ALA A 14 19.86 -31.42 28.16
C ALA A 14 19.48 -30.05 28.75
N ILE A 15 19.96 -29.77 29.99
CA ILE A 15 19.74 -28.47 30.65
C ILE A 15 20.43 -27.34 29.83
N LYS A 16 21.68 -27.55 29.42
CA LYS A 16 22.41 -26.58 28.58
C LYS A 16 21.68 -26.34 27.26
N TRP A 17 21.23 -27.40 26.61
CA TRP A 17 20.46 -27.34 25.36
C TRP A 17 19.15 -26.53 25.54
N THR A 18 18.39 -26.82 26.64
CA THR A 18 17.15 -26.09 26.94
C THR A 18 17.40 -24.60 27.21
N ASN A 19 18.45 -24.28 28.00
CA ASN A 19 18.82 -22.89 28.28
C ASN A 19 19.26 -22.12 27.07
N GLU A 20 20.01 -22.72 26.15
CA GLU A 20 20.44 -22.11 24.89
C GLU A 20 19.25 -21.87 23.95
N HIS A 21 18.32 -22.85 23.87
CA HIS A 21 17.09 -22.69 23.10
C HIS A 21 16.22 -21.56 23.64
N THR A 22 16.09 -21.45 24.95
CA THR A 22 15.33 -20.37 25.59
C THR A 22 15.95 -19.00 25.31
N LYS A 23 17.28 -18.88 25.26
CA LYS A 23 17.98 -17.64 24.92
C LYS A 23 17.82 -17.26 23.45
N GLN A 24 17.77 -18.25 22.54
CA GLN A 24 17.65 -18.04 21.09
C GLN A 24 16.20 -17.86 20.62
N LEU A 25 15.23 -18.31 21.42
CA LEU A 25 13.81 -18.25 21.04
C LEU A 25 13.33 -16.84 20.67
N PRO A 26 13.59 -15.76 21.44
CA PRO A 26 13.16 -14.41 21.07
C PRO A 26 13.81 -13.91 19.77
N PHE A 27 15.05 -14.28 19.52
CA PHE A 27 15.75 -13.95 18.29
C PHE A 27 15.14 -14.68 17.08
N SER A 28 14.88 -15.98 17.22
CA SER A 28 14.23 -16.78 16.17
C SER A 28 12.80 -16.30 15.87
N ILE A 29 12.05 -15.93 16.89
CA ILE A 29 10.72 -15.31 16.72
C ILE A 29 10.85 -14.00 15.93
N SER A 30 11.79 -13.12 16.30
CA SER A 30 11.97 -11.85 15.56
C SER A 30 12.34 -12.07 14.11
N GLN A 31 13.18 -13.06 13.80
CA GLN A 31 13.52 -13.44 12.43
C GLN A 31 12.30 -13.97 11.66
N ALA A 32 11.51 -14.87 12.28
CA ALA A 32 10.31 -15.44 11.67
C ALA A 32 9.26 -14.35 11.39
N MET A 33 9.06 -13.41 12.31
CA MET A 33 8.17 -12.27 12.13
C MET A 33 8.61 -11.40 10.95
N ASN A 34 9.89 -11.02 10.89
CA ASN A 34 10.44 -10.22 9.80
C ASN A 34 10.36 -10.94 8.45
N ALA A 35 10.59 -12.26 8.45
CA ALA A 35 10.45 -13.10 7.28
C ALA A 35 9.00 -13.15 6.79
N SER A 36 8.04 -13.39 7.69
CA SER A 36 6.62 -13.51 7.36
C SER A 36 6.02 -12.21 6.82
N VAL A 37 6.46 -11.06 7.31
CA VAL A 37 5.91 -9.76 6.92
C VAL A 37 6.61 -9.19 5.68
N SER A 38 7.92 -9.06 5.72
CA SER A 38 8.69 -8.33 4.71
C SER A 38 9.63 -9.18 3.86
N GLY A 39 9.74 -10.48 4.16
CA GLY A 39 10.67 -11.38 3.49
C GLY A 39 12.13 -11.17 3.88
N ARG A 40 12.38 -10.42 4.97
CA ARG A 40 13.73 -10.21 5.53
C ARG A 40 14.10 -11.35 6.47
N ALA A 41 15.38 -11.47 6.76
CA ALA A 41 16.00 -12.43 7.67
C ALA A 41 16.12 -13.87 7.16
N LEU A 42 15.23 -14.37 6.31
CA LEU A 42 15.29 -15.73 5.76
C LEU A 42 15.24 -15.68 4.22
N PRO A 43 16.17 -16.35 3.50
CA PRO A 43 16.20 -16.32 2.03
C PRO A 43 14.91 -16.78 1.36
N GLN A 44 14.30 -17.85 1.86
CA GLN A 44 13.05 -18.42 1.33
C GLN A 44 11.83 -17.50 1.49
N ALA A 45 11.89 -16.58 2.45
CA ALA A 45 10.81 -15.62 2.70
C ALA A 45 10.69 -14.52 1.63
N LYS A 46 11.70 -14.35 0.78
CA LYS A 46 11.68 -13.31 -0.29
C LYS A 46 10.47 -13.44 -1.21
N GLN A 47 10.03 -14.66 -1.50
CA GLN A 47 8.93 -14.93 -2.43
C GLN A 47 7.56 -15.09 -1.73
N ARG A 48 7.56 -15.45 -0.44
CA ARG A 48 6.32 -15.76 0.30
C ARG A 48 6.28 -14.97 1.61
N ASN A 49 5.70 -13.78 1.57
CA ASN A 49 5.54 -12.92 2.73
C ASN A 49 4.32 -12.01 2.55
N ALA A 50 3.91 -11.31 3.61
CA ALA A 50 2.73 -10.46 3.59
C ALA A 50 2.83 -9.33 2.54
N PHE A 51 4.00 -8.76 2.31
CA PHE A 51 4.17 -7.73 1.29
C PHE A 51 3.99 -8.26 -0.13
N LYS A 52 4.43 -9.49 -0.41
CA LYS A 52 4.17 -10.14 -1.70
C LYS A 52 2.69 -10.49 -1.88
N ALA A 53 2.04 -10.95 -0.81
CA ALA A 53 0.61 -11.18 -0.82
C ALA A 53 -0.18 -9.87 -1.07
N LEU A 54 0.19 -8.77 -0.41
CA LEU A 54 -0.39 -7.45 -0.63
C LEU A 54 -0.15 -6.92 -2.05
N GLU A 55 1.04 -7.13 -2.61
CA GLU A 55 1.34 -6.77 -4.00
C GLU A 55 0.44 -7.53 -4.98
N GLY A 56 0.25 -8.84 -4.78
CA GLY A 56 -0.67 -9.67 -5.56
C GLY A 56 -2.12 -9.22 -5.42
N ALA A 57 -2.59 -9.07 -4.18
CA ALA A 57 -3.94 -8.63 -3.87
C ALA A 57 -4.24 -7.22 -4.42
N SER A 58 -3.28 -6.30 -4.38
CA SER A 58 -3.48 -4.96 -4.94
C SER A 58 -3.80 -5.00 -6.45
N LYS A 59 -3.21 -5.92 -7.20
CA LYS A 59 -3.49 -6.11 -8.63
C LYS A 59 -4.88 -6.70 -8.88
N GLN A 60 -5.41 -7.46 -7.92
CA GLN A 60 -6.73 -8.08 -7.99
C GLN A 60 -7.85 -7.09 -7.62
N TYR A 61 -7.65 -6.30 -6.56
CA TYR A 61 -8.69 -5.47 -5.96
C TYR A 61 -8.66 -4.00 -6.39
N LEU A 62 -7.52 -3.53 -6.92
CA LEU A 62 -7.36 -2.15 -7.39
C LEU A 62 -7.25 -2.15 -8.92
N ASP A 63 -8.02 -1.28 -9.57
CA ASP A 63 -7.95 -1.14 -11.02
C ASP A 63 -6.58 -0.55 -11.44
N LYS A 64 -5.80 -1.33 -12.16
CA LYS A 64 -4.50 -0.95 -12.74
C LYS A 64 -3.58 -0.19 -11.77
N PRO A 65 -3.22 -0.76 -10.59
CA PRO A 65 -2.40 -0.06 -9.62
C PRO A 65 -1.01 0.23 -10.18
N LYS A 66 -0.50 1.44 -9.93
CA LYS A 66 0.90 1.74 -10.22
C LYS A 66 1.81 0.89 -9.33
N PRO A 67 3.06 0.59 -9.77
CA PRO A 67 4.04 -0.15 -8.96
C PRO A 67 4.24 0.46 -7.56
N PHE A 68 4.17 1.78 -7.46
CA PHE A 68 4.20 2.51 -6.21
C PHE A 68 3.01 2.17 -5.30
N THR A 69 1.82 2.01 -5.84
CA THR A 69 0.61 1.63 -5.08
C THR A 69 0.68 0.18 -4.61
N SER A 70 1.09 -0.74 -5.49
CA SER A 70 1.17 -2.16 -5.15
C SER A 70 2.25 -2.47 -4.11
N LYS A 71 3.31 -1.64 -4.02
CA LYS A 71 4.37 -1.71 -3.00
C LYS A 71 4.19 -0.67 -1.89
N GLY A 72 2.98 -0.14 -1.74
CA GLY A 72 2.64 0.99 -0.89
C GLY A 72 2.54 0.68 0.62
N PHE A 73 3.20 -0.37 1.13
CA PHE A 73 3.20 -0.72 2.55
C PHE A 73 4.60 -0.60 3.15
N PHE A 74 4.61 -0.24 4.42
CA PHE A 74 5.79 -0.20 5.26
C PHE A 74 5.56 -1.06 6.49
N ALA A 75 6.62 -1.67 7.01
CA ALA A 75 6.59 -2.38 8.29
C ALA A 75 7.81 -2.01 9.13
N THR A 76 7.60 -1.87 10.43
CA THR A 76 8.69 -1.82 11.40
C THR A 76 9.38 -3.18 11.45
N THR A 77 10.58 -3.23 12.01
CA THR A 77 11.34 -4.48 12.15
C THR A 77 11.21 -4.99 13.59
N ALA A 78 10.80 -6.24 13.75
CA ALA A 78 10.84 -6.91 15.05
C ALA A 78 12.29 -7.11 15.49
N LYS A 79 12.56 -6.88 16.77
CA LYS A 79 13.87 -7.08 17.42
C LYS A 79 13.73 -8.07 18.56
N LYS A 80 14.83 -8.71 18.98
CA LYS A 80 14.86 -9.65 20.12
C LYS A 80 14.17 -9.10 21.38
N ARG A 81 14.31 -7.80 21.64
CA ARG A 81 13.73 -7.12 22.82
C ARG A 81 12.32 -6.56 22.58
N ASN A 82 11.90 -6.46 21.31
CA ASN A 82 10.57 -5.96 20.94
C ASN A 82 10.02 -6.81 19.79
N LEU A 83 9.21 -7.79 20.14
CA LEU A 83 8.57 -8.75 19.23
C LEU A 83 7.26 -8.15 18.67
N GLN A 84 7.34 -6.95 18.10
CA GLN A 84 6.21 -6.25 17.52
C GLN A 84 6.56 -5.75 16.11
N ILE A 85 5.63 -5.92 15.19
CA ILE A 85 5.69 -5.31 13.83
C ILE A 85 4.43 -4.50 13.61
N LEU A 86 4.61 -3.24 13.29
CA LEU A 86 3.55 -2.36 12.82
C LEU A 86 3.58 -2.29 11.30
N ILE A 87 2.49 -2.69 10.66
CA ILE A 87 2.32 -2.58 9.19
C ILE A 87 1.38 -1.41 8.92
N ARG A 88 1.79 -0.51 8.05
CA ARG A 88 0.99 0.65 7.65
C ARG A 88 1.16 0.98 6.17
N PRO A 89 0.18 1.62 5.54
CA PRO A 89 0.36 2.20 4.21
C PRO A 89 1.49 3.22 4.22
N LYS A 90 2.25 3.30 3.14
CA LYS A 90 3.19 4.39 2.89
C LYS A 90 2.39 5.62 2.48
N ASP A 91 1.79 6.29 3.45
CA ASP A 91 1.21 7.61 3.24
C ASP A 91 2.38 8.61 3.24
N LEU A 92 2.87 8.90 2.05
CA LEU A 92 3.96 9.84 1.84
C LEU A 92 3.45 11.26 2.09
N GLY A 93 3.63 11.71 3.32
CA GLY A 93 3.55 13.11 3.74
C GLY A 93 2.39 13.95 3.18
N GLY A 94 1.36 14.19 4.00
CA GLY A 94 0.24 15.07 3.71
C GLY A 94 -1.01 14.37 3.15
N ASP A 95 -2.15 15.05 3.24
CA ASP A 95 -3.48 14.54 2.86
C ASP A 95 -3.61 14.09 1.39
N ARG A 96 -2.71 14.54 0.54
CA ARG A 96 -2.73 14.28 -0.91
C ARG A 96 -2.44 12.82 -1.28
N ASN A 97 -1.84 12.03 -0.39
CA ASN A 97 -1.33 10.69 -0.71
C ASN A 97 -2.05 9.55 0.02
N ARG A 98 -3.17 9.81 0.68
CA ARG A 98 -3.98 8.80 1.40
C ARG A 98 -4.84 7.93 0.47
N TYR A 99 -4.26 7.47 -0.65
CA TYR A 99 -5.02 6.69 -1.63
C TYR A 99 -5.25 5.23 -1.20
N LEU A 100 -4.33 4.63 -0.42
CA LEU A 100 -4.49 3.26 0.07
C LEU A 100 -5.46 3.18 1.24
N SER A 101 -5.36 4.10 2.21
CA SER A 101 -6.26 4.14 3.36
C SER A 101 -7.73 4.26 2.95
N GLY A 102 -8.04 5.08 1.93
CA GLY A 102 -9.40 5.16 1.39
C GLY A 102 -9.92 3.84 0.82
N ASN A 103 -9.06 3.07 0.16
CA ASN A 103 -9.45 1.76 -0.38
C ASN A 103 -9.53 0.65 0.68
N ILE A 104 -8.76 0.78 1.78
CA ILE A 104 -8.75 -0.19 2.88
C ILE A 104 -9.91 0.06 3.84
N LEU A 105 -10.15 1.32 4.21
CA LEU A 105 -11.10 1.69 5.26
C LEU A 105 -12.47 2.14 4.73
N GLY A 106 -12.59 2.39 3.43
CA GLY A 106 -13.84 2.88 2.87
C GLY A 106 -14.17 4.30 3.34
N THR A 107 -13.34 5.27 3.01
CA THR A 107 -13.54 6.66 3.40
C THR A 107 -13.82 7.56 2.21
N THR A 108 -14.29 8.76 2.48
CA THR A 108 -14.38 9.81 1.47
C THR A 108 -12.97 10.22 1.03
N ARG A 109 -12.69 10.19 -0.26
CA ARG A 109 -11.43 10.64 -0.84
C ARG A 109 -11.20 12.13 -0.56
N ALA A 110 -10.02 12.53 -0.13
CA ALA A 110 -9.64 13.94 -0.03
C ALA A 110 -9.77 14.68 -1.36
N VAL A 111 -10.07 15.96 -1.34
CA VAL A 111 -10.14 16.83 -2.53
C VAL A 111 -8.72 17.04 -3.05
N LYS A 112 -8.52 16.90 -4.35
CA LYS A 112 -7.23 17.13 -5.00
C LYS A 112 -7.06 18.63 -5.32
N GLY A 113 -5.82 19.12 -5.37
CA GLY A 113 -5.54 20.53 -5.64
C GLY A 113 -6.22 21.07 -6.89
N TYR A 114 -6.18 20.33 -8.00
CA TYR A 114 -6.86 20.75 -9.24
C TYR A 114 -8.39 20.81 -9.12
N GLU A 115 -9.00 20.03 -8.21
CA GLU A 115 -10.45 20.05 -7.96
C GLU A 115 -10.84 21.33 -7.22
N VAL A 116 -9.99 21.81 -6.33
CA VAL A 116 -10.16 23.11 -5.67
C VAL A 116 -10.09 24.23 -6.68
N GLU A 117 -9.12 24.18 -7.59
CA GLU A 117 -8.96 25.16 -8.66
C GLU A 117 -10.15 25.15 -9.64
N PHE A 118 -10.64 23.98 -10.03
CA PHE A 118 -11.81 23.87 -10.90
C PHE A 118 -13.06 24.45 -10.24
N ALA A 119 -13.27 24.17 -8.94
CA ALA A 119 -14.40 24.74 -8.22
C ALA A 119 -14.28 26.29 -8.12
N SER A 120 -13.09 26.81 -7.87
CA SER A 120 -12.83 28.26 -7.85
C SER A 120 -13.10 28.92 -9.21
N LEU A 121 -12.61 28.32 -10.30
CA LEU A 121 -12.77 28.83 -11.66
C LEU A 121 -14.21 28.71 -12.21
N SER A 122 -15.07 27.93 -11.56
CA SER A 122 -16.49 27.80 -11.94
C SER A 122 -17.35 29.01 -11.59
N LYS A 123 -16.79 30.03 -10.91
CA LYS A 123 -17.50 31.25 -10.48
C LYS A 123 -18.79 30.99 -9.68
N GLY A 124 -18.81 29.91 -8.90
CA GLY A 124 -19.94 29.53 -8.03
C GLY A 124 -20.86 28.44 -8.60
N ASP A 125 -20.73 28.05 -9.87
CA ASP A 125 -21.53 26.98 -10.47
C ASP A 125 -21.25 25.60 -9.84
N ILE A 126 -20.08 25.42 -9.22
CA ILE A 126 -19.65 24.18 -8.61
C ILE A 126 -19.19 24.45 -7.19
N ALA A 127 -19.80 23.77 -6.22
CA ALA A 127 -19.48 23.92 -4.81
C ALA A 127 -18.04 23.47 -4.47
N ARG A 128 -17.39 24.15 -3.53
CA ARG A 128 -16.12 23.71 -2.97
C ARG A 128 -16.26 22.32 -2.36
N GLY A 129 -15.28 21.48 -2.54
CA GLY A 129 -15.32 20.09 -2.06
C GLY A 129 -15.87 19.08 -3.06
N THR A 130 -16.47 19.53 -4.15
CA THR A 130 -16.91 18.68 -5.25
C THR A 130 -15.73 17.91 -5.87
N LYS A 131 -15.98 16.66 -6.23
CA LYS A 131 -14.99 15.79 -6.91
C LYS A 131 -15.18 15.88 -8.42
N PHE A 132 -14.07 15.68 -9.14
CA PHE A 132 -14.11 15.67 -10.60
C PHE A 132 -13.68 14.31 -11.14
N VAL A 133 -14.55 13.67 -11.91
CA VAL A 133 -14.29 12.37 -12.52
C VAL A 133 -13.95 12.57 -13.99
N PRO A 134 -12.77 12.13 -14.46
CA PRO A 134 -12.39 12.25 -15.87
C PRO A 134 -13.23 11.31 -16.73
N THR A 135 -13.79 11.85 -17.82
CA THR A 135 -14.60 11.10 -18.79
C THR A 135 -13.73 10.30 -19.76
N ARG A 136 -14.37 9.61 -20.71
CA ARG A 136 -13.71 8.95 -21.84
C ARG A 136 -12.98 9.91 -22.79
N HIS A 137 -13.39 11.17 -22.80
CA HIS A 137 -12.80 12.20 -23.69
C HIS A 137 -11.55 12.85 -23.09
N MET A 138 -11.22 12.52 -21.84
CA MET A 138 -9.98 12.98 -21.22
C MET A 138 -8.85 11.98 -21.46
N LYS A 139 -7.71 12.48 -21.96
CA LYS A 139 -6.52 11.66 -22.16
C LYS A 139 -5.99 11.15 -20.83
N LYS A 140 -5.95 9.85 -20.68
CA LYS A 140 -5.47 9.13 -19.49
C LYS A 140 -4.20 8.35 -19.81
N ASP A 141 -3.36 8.14 -18.81
CA ASP A 141 -2.23 7.23 -18.91
C ASP A 141 -2.70 5.76 -18.89
N ARG A 142 -1.77 4.82 -19.05
CA ARG A 142 -2.07 3.37 -19.01
C ARG A 142 -2.68 2.89 -17.70
N PHE A 143 -2.60 3.69 -16.64
CA PHE A 143 -3.17 3.42 -15.32
C PHE A 143 -4.51 4.13 -15.08
N GLY A 144 -5.07 4.79 -16.07
CA GLY A 144 -6.34 5.52 -15.99
C GLY A 144 -6.24 6.90 -15.34
N ASN A 145 -5.03 7.42 -15.09
CA ASN A 145 -4.83 8.73 -14.48
C ASN A 145 -4.63 9.81 -15.53
N VAL A 146 -5.09 11.03 -15.20
CA VAL A 146 -4.80 12.22 -15.99
C VAL A 146 -3.44 12.77 -15.58
N SER A 147 -2.58 13.08 -16.57
CA SER A 147 -1.25 13.64 -16.29
C SER A 147 -1.34 15.05 -15.72
N GLN A 148 -0.39 15.41 -14.85
CA GLN A 148 -0.30 16.75 -14.28
C GLN A 148 -0.22 17.84 -15.36
N SER A 149 0.54 17.60 -16.44
CA SER A 149 0.66 18.54 -17.55
C SER A 149 -0.67 18.81 -18.25
N ASN A 150 -1.53 17.81 -18.41
CA ASN A 150 -2.87 17.99 -18.96
C ASN A 150 -3.78 18.78 -18.02
N LEU A 151 -3.68 18.56 -16.70
CA LEU A 151 -4.44 19.32 -15.71
C LEU A 151 -4.04 20.80 -15.72
N VAL A 152 -2.73 21.09 -15.71
CA VAL A 152 -2.21 22.47 -15.80
C VAL A 152 -2.66 23.17 -17.08
N LYS A 153 -2.62 22.48 -18.23
CA LYS A 153 -3.12 23.04 -19.50
C LYS A 153 -4.59 23.42 -19.42
N ILE A 154 -5.42 22.59 -18.80
CA ILE A 154 -6.85 22.88 -18.63
C ILE A 154 -7.05 24.09 -17.72
N VAL A 155 -6.40 24.14 -16.56
CA VAL A 155 -6.48 25.27 -15.62
C VAL A 155 -6.07 26.58 -16.32
N ASN A 156 -4.93 26.58 -17.01
CA ASN A 156 -4.45 27.77 -17.72
C ASN A 156 -5.38 28.19 -18.86
N SER A 157 -5.98 27.22 -19.59
CA SER A 157 -6.94 27.52 -20.64
C SER A 157 -8.20 28.18 -20.13
N VAL A 158 -8.65 27.82 -18.91
CA VAL A 158 -9.83 28.41 -18.28
C VAL A 158 -9.50 29.74 -17.59
N GLY A 159 -8.36 29.82 -16.88
CA GLY A 159 -7.91 31.03 -16.18
C GLY A 159 -7.66 32.21 -17.12
N ASN A 160 -7.32 31.95 -18.38
CA ASN A 160 -7.10 32.96 -19.43
C ASN A 160 -8.38 33.31 -20.21
N THR A 161 -9.56 32.96 -19.76
CA THR A 161 -10.84 33.20 -20.45
C THR A 161 -11.23 34.69 -20.61
N GLY A 162 -10.40 35.63 -20.14
CA GLY A 162 -10.48 37.04 -20.57
C GLY A 162 -9.92 37.29 -21.97
N ARG A 163 -9.20 36.32 -22.59
CA ARG A 163 -8.72 36.39 -23.97
C ARG A 163 -9.60 35.49 -24.84
N THR A 164 -10.25 36.08 -25.80
CA THR A 164 -11.00 35.44 -26.88
C THR A 164 -10.23 34.24 -27.42
N GLY A 165 -10.73 33.02 -27.20
CA GLY A 165 -10.15 31.83 -27.83
C GLY A 165 -10.11 30.52 -27.01
N SER A 166 -10.41 30.52 -25.71
CA SER A 166 -10.45 29.25 -24.98
C SER A 166 -11.70 28.43 -25.32
N ASN A 167 -11.49 27.26 -25.87
CA ASN A 167 -12.55 26.29 -26.12
C ASN A 167 -12.90 25.43 -24.90
N ILE A 168 -12.28 25.69 -23.75
CA ILE A 168 -12.52 24.96 -22.49
C ILE A 168 -13.18 25.90 -21.49
N PHE A 169 -14.25 25.44 -20.84
CA PHE A 169 -14.90 26.15 -19.74
C PHE A 169 -15.28 25.22 -18.59
N ILE A 170 -15.44 25.76 -17.40
CA ILE A 170 -15.87 25.06 -16.19
C ILE A 170 -17.21 25.65 -15.74
N GLY A 171 -18.17 24.80 -15.44
CA GLY A 171 -19.47 25.18 -14.97
C GLY A 171 -20.58 24.29 -15.49
N LYS A 172 -21.82 24.78 -15.42
CA LYS A 172 -22.99 24.10 -15.95
C LYS A 172 -23.28 24.60 -17.38
N PRO A 173 -23.32 23.70 -18.38
CA PRO A 173 -23.66 24.10 -19.75
C PRO A 173 -25.09 24.67 -19.82
N ARG A 174 -25.27 25.78 -20.51
CA ARG A 174 -26.58 26.36 -20.77
C ARG A 174 -27.40 25.45 -21.69
N GLY A 175 -28.73 25.43 -21.54
CA GLY A 175 -29.63 24.72 -22.44
C GLY A 175 -29.81 23.24 -22.22
N GLY A 176 -29.75 22.76 -20.94
CA GLY A 176 -30.06 21.36 -20.65
C GLY A 176 -29.79 20.93 -19.21
N SER A 177 -30.20 19.70 -18.87
CA SER A 177 -29.98 19.05 -17.56
C SER A 177 -28.58 18.45 -17.42
N ARG A 178 -27.55 18.99 -18.10
CA ARG A 178 -26.21 18.45 -18.08
C ARG A 178 -25.56 18.67 -16.71
N THR A 179 -24.85 17.66 -16.24
CA THR A 179 -24.07 17.72 -15.01
C THR A 179 -22.98 18.81 -15.10
N PRO A 180 -22.80 19.65 -14.07
CA PRO A 180 -21.67 20.57 -14.04
C PRO A 180 -20.34 19.86 -14.23
N GLY A 181 -19.35 20.55 -14.80
CA GLY A 181 -18.05 19.93 -15.06
C GLY A 181 -17.09 20.79 -15.83
N VAL A 182 -16.09 20.17 -16.39
CA VAL A 182 -15.13 20.78 -17.33
C VAL A 182 -15.47 20.31 -18.73
N TYR A 183 -15.75 21.24 -19.61
CA TYR A 183 -16.18 20.98 -20.98
C TYR A 183 -15.26 21.62 -21.99
N ARG A 184 -15.09 20.94 -23.12
CA ARG A 184 -14.44 21.49 -24.32
C ARG A 184 -15.48 21.66 -25.42
N ARG A 185 -15.48 22.83 -26.02
CA ARG A 185 -16.28 23.13 -27.23
C ARG A 185 -15.44 22.76 -28.45
N GLU A 186 -15.96 21.89 -29.30
CA GLU A 186 -15.36 21.52 -30.58
C GLU A 186 -15.70 22.55 -31.63
N ARG A 187 -15.03 22.51 -32.80
CA ARG A 187 -15.26 23.45 -33.92
C ARG A 187 -16.71 23.42 -34.41
N ASN A 188 -17.37 22.29 -34.39
CA ASN A 188 -18.78 22.11 -34.76
C ASN A 188 -19.75 22.48 -33.60
N GLN A 189 -19.35 23.26 -32.62
CA GLN A 189 -20.11 23.67 -31.45
C GLN A 189 -20.52 22.51 -30.49
N THR A 190 -20.13 21.28 -30.77
CA THR A 190 -20.44 20.14 -29.88
C THR A 190 -19.65 20.27 -28.57
N LEU A 191 -20.32 20.02 -27.45
CA LEU A 191 -19.71 20.03 -26.12
C LEU A 191 -19.26 18.62 -25.72
N ARG A 192 -17.97 18.46 -25.45
CA ARG A 192 -17.40 17.25 -24.88
C ARG A 192 -17.03 17.47 -23.41
N ALA A 193 -17.60 16.64 -22.53
CA ALA A 193 -17.22 16.68 -21.13
C ALA A 193 -15.82 16.06 -20.96
N LEU A 194 -14.88 16.80 -20.39
CA LEU A 194 -13.55 16.31 -20.00
C LEU A 194 -13.59 15.74 -18.58
N PHE A 195 -14.27 16.45 -17.67
CA PHE A 195 -14.55 16.01 -16.31
C PHE A 195 -16.00 16.30 -15.96
N LEU A 196 -16.60 15.42 -15.16
CA LEU A 196 -17.91 15.65 -14.54
C LEU A 196 -17.72 15.92 -13.05
N ALA A 197 -18.42 16.94 -12.56
CA ALA A 197 -18.50 17.27 -11.16
C ALA A 197 -19.46 16.28 -10.48
N VAL A 198 -18.99 15.59 -9.43
CA VAL A 198 -19.77 14.63 -8.68
C VAL A 198 -19.74 14.99 -7.19
N GLN A 199 -20.83 14.77 -6.50
CA GLN A 199 -20.88 14.95 -5.05
C GLN A 199 -19.89 14.00 -4.38
N PRO A 200 -19.25 14.42 -3.28
CA PRO A 200 -18.40 13.53 -2.52
C PRO A 200 -19.21 12.37 -1.98
N GLY A 201 -18.94 11.18 -2.48
CA GLY A 201 -19.54 9.95 -2.01
C GLY A 201 -18.62 9.22 -1.06
N GLN A 202 -19.20 8.38 -0.21
CA GLN A 202 -18.46 7.43 0.59
C GLN A 202 -18.04 6.25 -0.30
N TYR A 203 -16.75 5.99 -0.42
CA TYR A 203 -16.25 4.84 -1.17
C TYR A 203 -16.25 3.61 -0.27
N PRO A 204 -16.79 2.48 -0.72
CA PRO A 204 -16.71 1.24 0.05
C PRO A 204 -15.25 0.78 0.15
N ALA A 205 -14.94 0.07 1.24
CA ALA A 205 -13.66 -0.63 1.37
C ALA A 205 -13.57 -1.70 0.26
N ARG A 206 -12.58 -1.57 -0.61
CA ARG A 206 -12.39 -2.48 -1.75
C ARG A 206 -11.18 -3.37 -1.58
N PHE A 207 -10.20 -2.96 -0.77
CA PHE A 207 -8.95 -3.65 -0.60
C PHE A 207 -8.85 -4.28 0.79
N PRO A 208 -9.04 -5.60 0.93
CA PRO A 208 -9.06 -6.30 2.22
C PRO A 208 -7.63 -6.53 2.75
N ALA A 209 -6.84 -5.46 2.91
CA ALA A 209 -5.42 -5.53 3.26
C ALA A 209 -5.18 -6.28 4.58
N VAL A 210 -6.01 -6.05 5.61
CA VAL A 210 -5.89 -6.70 6.92
C VAL A 210 -6.01 -8.20 6.77
N ARG A 211 -7.07 -8.68 6.13
CA ARG A 211 -7.30 -10.12 5.90
C ARG A 211 -6.16 -10.76 5.10
N VAL A 212 -5.62 -10.06 4.09
CA VAL A 212 -4.49 -10.56 3.29
C VAL A 212 -3.24 -10.70 4.16
N ILE A 213 -2.95 -9.73 5.02
CA ILE A 213 -1.82 -9.77 5.96
C ILE A 213 -1.98 -10.94 6.92
N GLU A 214 -3.12 -11.02 7.61
CA GLU A 214 -3.42 -12.07 8.59
C GLU A 214 -3.26 -13.46 7.98
N THR A 215 -3.92 -13.72 6.85
CA THR A 215 -3.83 -15.00 6.15
C THR A 215 -2.39 -15.35 5.76
N SER A 216 -1.64 -14.38 5.24
CA SER A 216 -0.25 -14.60 4.82
C SER A 216 0.67 -14.87 5.99
N VAL A 217 0.55 -14.09 7.08
CA VAL A 217 1.37 -14.24 8.29
C VAL A 217 1.05 -15.56 8.99
N THR A 218 -0.21 -15.88 9.22
CA THR A 218 -0.63 -17.15 9.86
C THR A 218 -0.08 -18.35 9.10
N ARG A 219 -0.12 -18.31 7.77
CA ARG A 219 0.37 -19.42 6.92
C ARG A 219 1.89 -19.56 6.94
N SER A 220 2.63 -18.46 7.06
CA SER A 220 4.08 -18.44 6.88
C SER A 220 4.88 -18.43 8.18
N PHE A 221 4.33 -17.94 9.28
CA PHE A 221 5.05 -17.74 10.53
C PHE A 221 5.59 -19.05 11.12
N GLY A 222 4.76 -20.09 11.27
CA GLY A 222 5.16 -21.37 11.84
C GLY A 222 6.31 -22.04 11.06
N PRO A 223 6.24 -22.20 9.74
CA PRO A 223 7.35 -22.67 8.94
C PRO A 223 8.64 -21.86 9.11
N TYR A 224 8.54 -20.51 9.09
CA TYR A 224 9.73 -19.67 9.27
C TYR A 224 10.30 -19.71 10.67
N LEU A 225 9.45 -19.87 11.71
CA LEU A 225 9.92 -20.05 13.08
C LEU A 225 10.72 -21.36 13.22
N ARG A 226 10.20 -22.47 12.70
CA ARG A 226 10.93 -23.74 12.69
C ARG A 226 12.29 -23.62 12.00
N GLN A 227 12.32 -22.96 10.84
CA GLN A 227 13.56 -22.73 10.10
C GLN A 227 14.55 -21.85 10.87
N ALA A 228 14.08 -20.75 11.46
CA ALA A 228 14.90 -19.83 12.24
C ALA A 228 15.50 -20.52 13.46
N LEU A 229 14.71 -21.31 14.18
CA LEU A 229 15.16 -22.11 15.32
C LEU A 229 16.24 -23.11 14.87
N ALA A 230 15.96 -23.92 13.86
CA ALA A 230 16.93 -24.91 13.36
C ALA A 230 18.25 -24.25 12.94
N THR A 231 18.19 -23.10 12.26
CA THR A 231 19.40 -22.38 11.82
C THR A 231 20.19 -21.81 12.99
N ASN A 232 19.53 -21.23 13.98
CA ASN A 232 20.18 -20.57 15.10
C ASN A 232 20.78 -21.59 16.08
N VAL A 233 20.08 -22.69 16.32
CA VAL A 233 20.58 -23.80 17.14
C VAL A 233 21.79 -24.49 16.47
N ALA A 234 21.69 -24.78 15.17
CA ALA A 234 22.80 -25.39 14.44
C ALA A 234 24.07 -24.53 14.42
N LYS A 235 23.96 -23.21 14.50
CA LYS A 235 25.12 -22.31 14.59
C LYS A 235 25.85 -22.39 15.94
N GLU A 236 25.12 -22.63 17.02
CA GLU A 236 25.72 -22.75 18.36
C GLU A 236 26.32 -24.12 18.63
N VAL A 237 25.75 -25.17 18.02
CA VAL A 237 26.25 -26.53 18.17
C VAL A 237 27.54 -26.78 17.37
N ARG A 238 27.86 -25.94 16.36
CA ARG A 238 29.16 -26.05 15.68
C ARG A 238 30.25 -25.58 16.64
N PRO A 239 31.20 -26.46 17.06
CA PRO A 239 32.33 -26.04 17.86
C PRO A 239 33.05 -24.93 17.12
N GLN A 240 33.38 -23.85 17.80
CA GLN A 240 34.25 -22.80 17.28
C GLN A 240 35.66 -23.43 17.17
N ASN A 241 35.92 -24.20 16.11
CA ASN A 241 37.28 -24.49 15.67
C ASN A 241 37.88 -23.18 15.13
N ARG A 242 38.13 -22.23 16.01
CA ARG A 242 39.13 -21.22 15.79
C ARG A 242 40.44 -21.88 16.08
N GLY A 243 41.01 -22.49 15.05
CA GLY A 243 42.43 -22.89 15.03
C GLY A 243 43.23 -21.66 15.40
N SER A 244 43.89 -21.73 16.53
CA SER A 244 45.08 -20.98 16.84
C SER A 244 46.13 -21.41 15.82
N PHE A 245 46.52 -20.55 14.89
CA PHE A 245 47.78 -20.52 14.24
C PHE A 245 48.52 -19.28 14.72
#